data_32d446276c87b34cbb33d0d6d8cf77eb
#
_entry.id   32d446276c87b34cbb33d0d6d8cf77eb
#
_cell.length_a   1.000
_cell.length_b   1.000
_cell.length_c   1.000
_cell.angle_alpha   90.00
_cell.angle_beta   90.00
_cell.angle_gamma   90.00
#
_symmetry.space_group_name_H-M   'P 1'
#
loop_
_entity.id
_entity.type
_entity.pdbx_description
1 polymer ?
#
loop_
_entity_poly.entity_id
_entity_poly.type
_entity_poly.pdbx_seq_one_letter_code
_entity_poly.pdbx_strand_id
1 'polypeptide(L)'
;KGVEELVTGVKDASEFCSMLSSPRKVLLLGKRGSSIEKNISKVLPCLEEGDILVDGSGEGFETCIRRSKECEEKGIRYLTICVLGTDKEVLKGCGFLISGDRSAYDELEVILKKASREVEYESCLCYVGSSVSASYVEMVLNGMITAEEESLSESYGMLLSAGFTNEEVSKSVSGWNKEELEGPMIENMATVLRKKEDDDDGFVIDKVCDNEHVLEEANALFRESNDRRMNVSSISMGVSKAYVSECMENRQKLSETVKEPSFSWQKLDHVQLVEDLRNAVTCSIIMSTIQAFTMIQAASNDYEWSINCSEVIRVIVASSIGRCGVLETVKNALEKESVNALMDEEVCEILQKKQMSWRRVVGLSVISGVSMPVISSSLSSFDYGRREKLPQNLIVAQHDYYESSLFERIDMPRGMSYHCRWTKDHE
;
A
#
# COMPACT_ATOMS: atom_id res chain seq x y z
N LYS A 1 -5.22 -33.38 14.43
CA LYS A 1 -5.48 -34.36 15.53
C LYS A 1 -4.53 -34.02 16.67
N GLY A 2 -5.03 -33.63 17.86
CA GLY A 2 -4.26 -33.29 19.05
C GLY A 2 -4.52 -31.87 19.59
N VAL A 3 -5.11 -30.95 18.80
CA VAL A 3 -5.50 -29.63 19.26
C VAL A 3 -6.95 -29.60 19.76
N GLU A 4 -7.79 -30.52 19.32
CA GLU A 4 -9.22 -30.61 19.67
C GLU A 4 -9.49 -30.81 21.16
N GLU A 5 -8.58 -31.44 21.90
CA GLU A 5 -8.70 -31.63 23.36
C GLU A 5 -8.34 -30.38 24.20
N LEU A 6 -7.70 -29.38 23.56
CA LEU A 6 -7.27 -28.14 24.20
C LEU A 6 -8.16 -26.93 23.86
N VAL A 7 -9.15 -27.12 22.98
CA VAL A 7 -10.04 -26.07 22.55
C VAL A 7 -11.48 -26.38 22.92
N THR A 8 -12.11 -25.47 23.65
CA THR A 8 -13.52 -25.55 24.01
C THR A 8 -14.33 -24.61 23.09
N GLY A 9 -15.23 -25.19 22.32
CA GLY A 9 -16.13 -24.43 21.44
C GLY A 9 -17.40 -24.01 22.17
N VAL A 10 -17.76 -22.72 22.09
CA VAL A 10 -18.97 -22.15 22.71
C VAL A 10 -19.74 -21.37 21.65
N LYS A 11 -21.07 -21.37 21.72
CA LYS A 11 -21.94 -20.69 20.74
C LYS A 11 -22.48 -19.36 21.25
N ASP A 12 -22.58 -19.20 22.57
CA ASP A 12 -23.11 -18.00 23.21
C ASP A 12 -21.99 -17.11 23.74
N ALA A 13 -22.10 -15.80 23.52
CA ALA A 13 -21.05 -14.85 23.93
C ALA A 13 -20.97 -14.69 25.47
N SER A 14 -22.10 -14.79 26.17
CA SER A 14 -22.10 -14.68 27.63
C SER A 14 -21.46 -15.92 28.27
N GLU A 15 -21.79 -17.11 27.76
CA GLU A 15 -21.14 -18.35 28.16
C GLU A 15 -19.63 -18.29 27.90
N PHE A 16 -19.23 -17.84 26.71
CA PHE A 16 -17.84 -17.67 26.34
C PHE A 16 -17.09 -16.75 27.30
N CYS A 17 -17.62 -15.57 27.56
CA CYS A 17 -16.96 -14.62 28.49
C CYS A 17 -16.91 -15.14 29.94
N SER A 18 -17.92 -15.89 30.37
CA SER A 18 -17.95 -16.47 31.76
C SER A 18 -16.88 -17.54 31.98
N MET A 19 -16.39 -18.18 30.91
CA MET A 19 -15.32 -19.19 30.98
C MET A 19 -13.92 -18.59 31.05
N LEU A 20 -13.77 -17.29 30.77
CA LEU A 20 -12.48 -16.60 30.79
C LEU A 20 -12.16 -16.03 32.18
N SER A 21 -10.92 -16.14 32.59
CA SER A 21 -10.41 -15.50 33.82
C SER A 21 -10.25 -13.99 33.62
N SER A 22 -10.59 -13.18 34.64
CA SER A 22 -10.33 -11.74 34.63
C SER A 22 -8.84 -11.43 34.89
N PRO A 23 -8.26 -10.43 34.21
CA PRO A 23 -8.88 -9.70 33.10
C PRO A 23 -9.05 -10.62 31.88
N ARG A 24 -10.26 -10.60 31.30
CA ARG A 24 -10.57 -11.41 30.12
C ARG A 24 -9.80 -10.92 28.93
N LYS A 25 -9.32 -11.83 28.09
CA LYS A 25 -8.58 -11.53 26.85
C LYS A 25 -9.33 -12.12 25.67
N VAL A 26 -9.95 -11.26 24.88
CA VAL A 26 -10.79 -11.66 23.75
C VAL A 26 -10.16 -11.17 22.45
N LEU A 27 -9.86 -12.10 21.55
CA LEU A 27 -9.41 -11.82 20.19
C LEU A 27 -10.56 -12.01 19.22
N LEU A 28 -10.91 -10.95 18.49
CA LEU A 28 -11.87 -10.98 17.40
C LEU A 28 -11.16 -11.29 16.10
N LEU A 29 -11.50 -12.43 15.51
CA LEU A 29 -11.07 -12.81 14.16
C LEU A 29 -12.31 -13.14 13.35
N GLY A 30 -12.41 -12.61 12.14
CA GLY A 30 -13.55 -12.87 11.28
C GLY A 30 -13.55 -12.04 10.01
N LYS A 31 -14.48 -12.35 9.13
CA LYS A 31 -14.63 -11.60 7.89
C LYS A 31 -15.19 -10.19 8.20
N ARG A 32 -14.59 -9.18 7.61
CA ARG A 32 -15.02 -7.77 7.66
C ARG A 32 -16.53 -7.59 7.45
N GLY A 33 -17.07 -6.52 7.99
CA GLY A 33 -18.45 -6.08 7.77
C GLY A 33 -19.43 -6.58 8.80
N SER A 34 -20.68 -6.77 8.41
CA SER A 34 -21.82 -7.02 9.30
C SER A 34 -21.68 -8.24 10.23
N SER A 35 -20.84 -9.21 9.88
CA SER A 35 -20.62 -10.40 10.72
C SER A 35 -19.83 -10.06 11.98
N ILE A 36 -18.75 -9.30 11.84
CA ILE A 36 -17.90 -8.90 12.96
C ILE A 36 -18.63 -7.90 13.87
N GLU A 37 -19.40 -6.97 13.29
CA GLU A 37 -20.24 -6.04 14.09
C GLU A 37 -21.26 -6.78 14.97
N LYS A 38 -21.88 -7.83 14.45
CA LYS A 38 -22.77 -8.70 15.25
C LYS A 38 -22.05 -9.42 16.37
N ASN A 39 -20.80 -9.81 16.17
CA ASN A 39 -20.00 -10.47 17.21
C ASN A 39 -19.60 -9.47 18.29
N ILE A 40 -19.14 -8.28 17.91
CA ILE A 40 -18.79 -7.20 18.84
C ILE A 40 -20.01 -6.81 19.70
N SER A 41 -21.17 -6.60 19.07
CA SER A 41 -22.38 -6.22 19.80
C SER A 41 -22.84 -7.25 20.83
N LYS A 42 -22.44 -8.51 20.70
CA LYS A 42 -22.72 -9.58 21.67
C LYS A 42 -21.64 -9.71 22.72
N VAL A 43 -20.37 -9.52 22.37
CA VAL A 43 -19.23 -9.72 23.26
C VAL A 43 -19.03 -8.51 24.18
N LEU A 44 -19.09 -7.30 23.63
CA LEU A 44 -18.80 -6.06 24.35
C LEU A 44 -19.67 -5.84 25.60
N PRO A 45 -20.98 -6.21 25.64
CA PRO A 45 -21.78 -6.15 26.87
C PRO A 45 -21.37 -7.16 27.96
N CYS A 46 -20.60 -8.20 27.61
CA CYS A 46 -20.16 -9.24 28.52
C CYS A 46 -18.77 -8.99 29.13
N LEU A 47 -18.09 -7.90 28.65
CA LEU A 47 -16.80 -7.50 29.17
C LEU A 47 -16.94 -6.46 30.28
N GLU A 48 -15.97 -6.43 31.19
CA GLU A 48 -15.90 -5.56 32.35
C GLU A 48 -14.68 -4.63 32.25
N GLU A 49 -14.65 -3.62 33.13
CA GLU A 49 -13.50 -2.72 33.25
C GLU A 49 -12.19 -3.50 33.44
N GLY A 50 -11.17 -3.16 32.69
CA GLY A 50 -9.87 -3.83 32.72
C GLY A 50 -9.74 -5.07 31.84
N ASP A 51 -10.83 -5.57 31.24
CA ASP A 51 -10.75 -6.62 30.23
C ASP A 51 -10.05 -6.12 28.95
N ILE A 52 -9.53 -7.02 28.13
CA ILE A 52 -8.82 -6.72 26.89
C ILE A 52 -9.61 -7.23 25.69
N LEU A 53 -9.87 -6.33 24.74
CA LEU A 53 -10.43 -6.66 23.43
C LEU A 53 -9.40 -6.38 22.33
N VAL A 54 -8.98 -7.43 21.63
CA VAL A 54 -8.06 -7.36 20.48
C VAL A 54 -8.87 -7.49 19.19
N ASP A 55 -8.89 -6.47 18.39
CA ASP A 55 -9.58 -6.44 17.10
C ASP A 55 -8.62 -6.82 15.97
N GLY A 56 -8.74 -8.06 15.49
CA GLY A 56 -8.03 -8.62 14.34
C GLY A 56 -8.96 -8.86 13.15
N SER A 57 -10.04 -8.10 13.04
CA SER A 57 -11.01 -8.24 11.96
C SER A 57 -10.51 -7.63 10.64
N GLY A 58 -9.45 -6.83 10.67
CA GLY A 58 -8.97 -6.06 9.53
C GLY A 58 -9.95 -4.97 9.06
N GLU A 59 -10.83 -4.50 9.95
CA GLU A 59 -11.75 -3.40 9.64
C GLU A 59 -11.02 -2.08 9.40
N GLY A 60 -11.66 -1.21 8.63
CA GLY A 60 -11.08 0.06 8.25
C GLY A 60 -10.80 0.98 9.44
N PHE A 61 -9.80 1.85 9.27
CA PHE A 61 -9.28 2.78 10.27
C PHE A 61 -10.38 3.56 11.04
N GLU A 62 -11.38 4.12 10.32
CA GLU A 62 -12.48 4.89 10.94
C GLU A 62 -13.37 4.03 11.84
N THR A 63 -13.60 2.76 11.45
CA THR A 63 -14.36 1.81 12.26
C THR A 63 -13.61 1.46 13.54
N CYS A 64 -12.29 1.27 13.45
CA CYS A 64 -11.45 1.00 14.62
C CYS A 64 -11.41 2.18 15.59
N ILE A 65 -11.41 3.44 15.09
CA ILE A 65 -11.54 4.65 15.95
C ILE A 65 -12.85 4.61 16.75
N ARG A 66 -13.97 4.32 16.08
CA ARG A 66 -15.28 4.23 16.76
C ARG A 66 -15.29 3.16 17.84
N ARG A 67 -14.80 1.95 17.51
CA ARG A 67 -14.73 0.83 18.46
C ARG A 67 -13.81 1.12 19.65
N SER A 68 -12.68 1.75 19.40
CA SER A 68 -11.76 2.17 20.46
C SER A 68 -12.46 3.07 21.48
N LYS A 69 -13.22 4.06 21.03
CA LYS A 69 -13.99 4.95 21.91
C LYS A 69 -15.08 4.21 22.69
N GLU A 70 -15.82 3.31 22.03
CA GLU A 70 -16.84 2.49 22.67
C GLU A 70 -16.26 1.59 23.79
N CYS A 71 -15.03 1.09 23.60
CA CYS A 71 -14.31 0.31 24.59
C CYS A 71 -13.81 1.20 25.75
N GLU A 72 -13.23 2.36 25.44
CA GLU A 72 -12.72 3.32 26.41
C GLU A 72 -13.81 3.80 27.36
N GLU A 73 -15.02 4.11 26.86
CA GLU A 73 -16.19 4.50 27.66
C GLU A 73 -16.61 3.43 28.68
N LYS A 74 -16.23 2.18 28.47
CA LYS A 74 -16.50 1.04 29.35
C LYS A 74 -15.29 0.61 30.18
N GLY A 75 -14.17 1.30 30.09
CA GLY A 75 -12.92 0.93 30.74
C GLY A 75 -12.28 -0.34 30.16
N ILE A 76 -12.66 -0.77 28.95
CA ILE A 76 -12.09 -1.93 28.26
C ILE A 76 -10.85 -1.48 27.50
N ARG A 77 -9.74 -2.21 27.70
CA ARG A 77 -8.48 -1.95 27.01
C ARG A 77 -8.53 -2.50 25.58
N TYR A 78 -8.46 -1.63 24.60
CA TYR A 78 -8.62 -1.96 23.20
C TYR A 78 -7.27 -2.02 22.49
N LEU A 79 -7.09 -3.08 21.67
CA LEU A 79 -5.96 -3.23 20.75
C LEU A 79 -6.47 -3.52 19.34
N THR A 80 -5.78 -3.00 18.33
CA THR A 80 -5.93 -3.46 16.95
C THR A 80 -4.72 -4.28 16.54
N ILE A 81 -4.94 -5.34 15.77
CA ILE A 81 -3.89 -6.19 15.23
C ILE A 81 -4.08 -6.35 13.73
N CYS A 82 -3.09 -5.91 12.96
CA CYS A 82 -2.97 -6.20 11.54
C CYS A 82 -2.17 -7.51 11.37
N VAL A 83 -2.74 -8.47 10.66
CA VAL A 83 -2.14 -9.79 10.43
C VAL A 83 -1.55 -9.84 9.04
N LEU A 84 -0.23 -9.91 8.93
CA LEU A 84 0.51 -9.96 7.67
C LEU A 84 0.89 -11.41 7.37
N GLY A 85 0.24 -12.00 6.39
CA GLY A 85 0.47 -13.39 5.97
C GLY A 85 -0.69 -13.94 5.15
N THR A 86 -0.46 -15.03 4.47
CA THR A 86 -1.48 -15.76 3.72
C THR A 86 -2.05 -16.92 4.54
N ASP A 87 -3.24 -17.42 4.17
CA ASP A 87 -3.87 -18.59 4.80
C ASP A 87 -2.93 -19.81 4.87
N LYS A 88 -2.05 -19.97 3.89
CA LYS A 88 -1.07 -21.07 3.83
C LYS A 88 0.05 -20.93 4.88
N GLU A 89 0.30 -19.73 5.35
CA GLU A 89 1.41 -19.39 6.23
C GLU A 89 1.01 -19.26 7.69
N VAL A 90 -0.28 -19.11 7.98
CA VAL A 90 -0.80 -19.00 9.36
C VAL A 90 -0.24 -20.08 10.29
N LEU A 91 -0.09 -21.32 9.79
CA LEU A 91 0.48 -22.43 10.57
C LEU A 91 1.99 -22.31 10.82
N LYS A 92 2.68 -21.45 10.09
CA LYS A 92 4.13 -21.18 10.24
C LYS A 92 4.40 -19.88 11.00
N GLY A 93 3.34 -19.18 11.41
CA GLY A 93 3.37 -17.86 11.97
C GLY A 93 3.19 -16.74 10.94
N CYS A 94 2.58 -15.64 11.39
CA CYS A 94 2.36 -14.42 10.59
C CYS A 94 3.22 -13.27 11.13
N GLY A 95 3.30 -12.18 10.37
CA GLY A 95 3.71 -10.89 10.88
C GLY A 95 2.55 -10.20 11.60
N PHE A 96 2.83 -9.50 12.68
CA PHE A 96 1.82 -8.75 13.43
C PHE A 96 2.24 -7.30 13.63
N LEU A 97 1.37 -6.37 13.25
CA LEU A 97 1.44 -4.97 13.64
C LEU A 97 0.32 -4.71 14.65
N ILE A 98 0.66 -4.21 15.82
CA ILE A 98 -0.28 -4.07 16.93
C ILE A 98 -0.25 -2.65 17.46
N SER A 99 -1.42 -2.11 17.78
CA SER A 99 -1.55 -0.81 18.42
C SER A 99 -2.65 -0.77 19.47
N GLY A 100 -2.65 0.26 20.32
CA GLY A 100 -3.67 0.50 21.31
C GLY A 100 -3.11 0.65 22.73
N ASP A 101 -3.82 0.14 23.72
CA ASP A 101 -3.41 0.22 25.12
C ASP A 101 -2.09 -0.52 25.37
N ARG A 102 -1.08 0.21 25.81
CA ARG A 102 0.27 -0.33 26.03
C ARG A 102 0.29 -1.42 27.11
N SER A 103 -0.47 -1.25 28.17
CA SER A 103 -0.51 -2.23 29.26
C SER A 103 -1.16 -3.54 28.82
N ALA A 104 -2.17 -3.47 27.95
CA ALA A 104 -2.79 -4.64 27.34
C ALA A 104 -1.82 -5.38 26.39
N TYR A 105 -1.04 -4.62 25.61
CA TYR A 105 -0.01 -5.21 24.76
C TYR A 105 1.04 -5.96 25.59
N ASP A 106 1.57 -5.34 26.66
CA ASP A 106 2.60 -5.95 27.49
C ASP A 106 2.13 -7.28 28.13
N GLU A 107 0.82 -7.41 28.43
CA GLU A 107 0.24 -8.68 28.91
C GLU A 107 0.11 -9.76 27.82
N LEU A 108 0.01 -9.37 26.56
CA LEU A 108 -0.19 -10.28 25.43
C LEU A 108 1.10 -10.57 24.64
N GLU A 109 2.13 -9.77 24.81
CA GLU A 109 3.36 -9.81 24.02
C GLU A 109 3.97 -11.22 23.92
N VAL A 110 4.04 -11.94 25.04
CA VAL A 110 4.63 -13.30 25.09
C VAL A 110 3.83 -14.29 24.24
N ILE A 111 2.50 -14.17 24.24
CA ILE A 111 1.61 -15.04 23.43
C ILE A 111 1.74 -14.69 21.96
N LEU A 112 1.74 -13.38 21.66
CA LEU A 112 1.83 -12.86 20.29
C LEU A 112 3.18 -13.17 19.66
N LYS A 113 4.28 -13.06 20.40
CA LYS A 113 5.62 -13.49 19.94
C LYS A 113 5.65 -14.97 19.56
N LYS A 114 5.00 -15.84 20.34
CA LYS A 114 4.92 -17.27 20.02
C LYS A 114 4.04 -17.58 18.81
N ALA A 115 3.03 -16.76 18.54
CA ALA A 115 2.15 -16.90 17.39
C ALA A 115 2.74 -16.25 16.12
N SER A 116 3.66 -15.31 16.28
CA SER A 116 4.32 -14.65 15.15
C SER A 116 5.34 -15.55 14.47
N ARG A 117 5.63 -15.25 13.21
CA ARG A 117 6.76 -15.84 12.49
C ARG A 117 8.07 -15.38 13.16
N GLU A 118 9.06 -16.24 13.16
CA GLU A 118 10.42 -15.94 13.58
C GLU A 118 11.35 -15.97 12.37
N VAL A 119 12.11 -14.90 12.17
CA VAL A 119 13.13 -14.78 11.13
C VAL A 119 14.42 -14.31 11.80
N GLU A 120 15.51 -15.01 11.59
CA GLU A 120 16.83 -14.70 12.17
C GLU A 120 16.82 -14.50 13.69
N TYR A 121 16.02 -15.31 14.40
CA TYR A 121 15.80 -15.25 15.85
C TYR A 121 15.01 -14.02 16.34
N GLU A 122 14.41 -13.25 15.44
CA GLU A 122 13.52 -12.14 15.78
C GLU A 122 12.06 -12.46 15.44
N SER A 123 11.17 -12.14 16.35
CA SER A 123 9.73 -12.28 16.15
C SER A 123 9.22 -11.23 15.17
N CYS A 124 8.42 -11.64 14.20
CA CYS A 124 7.74 -10.73 13.27
C CYS A 124 6.56 -10.04 13.96
N LEU A 125 6.84 -9.28 15.00
CA LEU A 125 5.89 -8.56 15.82
C LEU A 125 6.40 -7.14 16.05
N CYS A 126 5.55 -6.14 15.82
CA CYS A 126 5.83 -4.75 16.10
C CYS A 126 4.65 -4.08 16.82
N TYR A 127 4.92 -3.42 17.95
CA TYR A 127 3.99 -2.48 18.56
C TYR A 127 4.13 -1.13 17.85
N VAL A 128 3.10 -0.75 17.07
CA VAL A 128 3.13 0.39 16.16
C VAL A 128 2.85 1.72 16.87
N GLY A 129 2.23 1.67 18.06
CA GLY A 129 1.93 2.87 18.83
C GLY A 129 0.57 2.81 19.52
N SER A 130 0.14 3.96 20.03
CA SER A 130 -1.13 4.10 20.74
C SER A 130 -2.34 4.13 19.79
N SER A 131 -3.54 4.13 20.38
CA SER A 131 -4.81 4.21 19.66
C SER A 131 -4.94 3.11 18.58
N VAL A 132 -5.34 3.45 17.38
CA VAL A 132 -5.58 2.52 16.26
C VAL A 132 -4.53 2.68 15.15
N SER A 133 -3.30 3.03 15.52
CA SER A 133 -2.23 3.31 14.56
C SER A 133 -1.90 2.11 13.65
N ALA A 134 -2.06 0.86 14.12
CA ALA A 134 -1.88 -0.32 13.28
C ALA A 134 -2.89 -0.39 12.13
N SER A 135 -4.17 -0.06 12.37
CA SER A 135 -5.19 -0.01 11.31
C SER A 135 -4.92 1.12 10.31
N TYR A 136 -4.36 2.24 10.74
CA TYR A 136 -3.91 3.30 9.84
C TYR A 136 -2.77 2.82 8.95
N VAL A 137 -1.77 2.20 9.54
CA VAL A 137 -0.64 1.61 8.80
C VAL A 137 -1.14 0.57 7.81
N GLU A 138 -2.06 -0.32 8.22
CA GLU A 138 -2.67 -1.32 7.34
C GLU A 138 -3.36 -0.68 6.13
N MET A 139 -4.16 0.36 6.33
CA MET A 139 -4.81 1.11 5.26
C MET A 139 -3.80 1.65 4.23
N VAL A 140 -2.72 2.26 4.70
CA VAL A 140 -1.69 2.83 3.82
C VAL A 140 -0.91 1.73 3.09
N LEU A 141 -0.58 0.64 3.79
CA LEU A 141 0.10 -0.52 3.19
C LEU A 141 -0.76 -1.21 2.13
N ASN A 142 -2.07 -1.35 2.36
CA ASN A 142 -2.97 -1.91 1.34
C ASN A 142 -2.97 -1.06 0.07
N GLY A 143 -2.98 0.27 0.19
CA GLY A 143 -2.84 1.16 -0.96
C GLY A 143 -1.48 1.03 -1.66
N MET A 144 -0.40 0.88 -0.91
CA MET A 144 0.94 0.65 -1.45
C MET A 144 1.01 -0.66 -2.24
N ILE A 145 0.53 -1.76 -1.65
CA ILE A 145 0.50 -3.08 -2.28
C ILE A 145 -0.32 -3.05 -3.57
N THR A 146 -1.49 -2.39 -3.55
CA THR A 146 -2.31 -2.20 -4.76
C THR A 146 -1.53 -1.49 -5.87
N ALA A 147 -0.73 -0.47 -5.55
CA ALA A 147 0.10 0.21 -6.55
C ALA A 147 1.24 -0.67 -7.08
N GLU A 148 1.80 -1.53 -6.24
CA GLU A 148 2.84 -2.49 -6.63
C GLU A 148 2.28 -3.57 -7.56
N GLU A 149 1.14 -4.18 -7.21
CA GLU A 149 0.43 -5.17 -8.02
C GLU A 149 0.02 -4.57 -9.37
N GLU A 150 -0.45 -3.32 -9.36
CA GLU A 150 -0.80 -2.62 -10.58
C GLU A 150 0.42 -2.35 -11.47
N SER A 151 1.58 -1.99 -10.92
CA SER A 151 2.81 -1.83 -11.71
C SER A 151 3.20 -3.13 -12.43
N LEU A 152 2.96 -4.28 -11.80
CA LEU A 152 3.17 -5.60 -12.42
C LEU A 152 2.12 -5.89 -13.49
N SER A 153 0.85 -5.58 -13.23
CA SER A 153 -0.25 -5.71 -14.19
C SER A 153 -0.03 -4.85 -15.43
N GLU A 154 0.41 -3.60 -15.27
CA GLU A 154 0.79 -2.70 -16.36
C GLU A 154 1.91 -3.28 -17.23
N SER A 155 2.91 -3.90 -16.58
CA SER A 155 4.02 -4.55 -17.28
C SER A 155 3.56 -5.79 -18.06
N TYR A 156 2.62 -6.56 -17.50
CA TYR A 156 1.97 -7.67 -18.18
C TYR A 156 1.24 -7.21 -19.44
N GLY A 157 0.40 -6.17 -19.31
CA GLY A 157 -0.31 -5.59 -20.45
C GLY A 157 0.62 -5.10 -21.57
N MET A 158 1.76 -4.48 -21.21
CA MET A 158 2.77 -4.03 -22.17
C MET A 158 3.43 -5.21 -22.89
N LEU A 159 3.77 -6.29 -22.19
CA LEU A 159 4.38 -7.48 -22.80
C LEU A 159 3.40 -8.21 -23.72
N LEU A 160 2.13 -8.35 -23.34
CA LEU A 160 1.09 -8.91 -24.21
C LEU A 160 0.92 -8.06 -25.49
N SER A 161 0.87 -6.74 -25.36
CA SER A 161 0.78 -5.82 -26.50
C SER A 161 1.99 -5.92 -27.44
N ALA A 162 3.17 -6.23 -26.87
CA ALA A 162 4.38 -6.51 -27.64
C ALA A 162 4.41 -7.90 -28.29
N GLY A 163 3.38 -8.72 -28.09
CA GLY A 163 3.21 -10.03 -28.74
C GLY A 163 3.77 -11.22 -27.93
N PHE A 164 4.11 -11.03 -26.65
CA PHE A 164 4.51 -12.14 -25.78
C PHE A 164 3.29 -13.02 -25.43
N THR A 165 3.51 -14.31 -25.37
CA THR A 165 2.58 -15.29 -24.81
C THR A 165 2.63 -15.28 -23.28
N ASN A 166 1.59 -15.81 -22.60
CA ASN A 166 1.58 -15.93 -21.13
C ASN A 166 2.77 -16.74 -20.61
N GLU A 167 3.23 -17.76 -21.33
CA GLU A 167 4.42 -18.55 -20.97
C GLU A 167 5.72 -17.73 -21.07
N GLU A 168 5.86 -16.94 -22.11
CA GLU A 168 7.01 -16.04 -22.29
C GLU A 168 7.03 -14.92 -21.24
N VAL A 169 5.87 -14.34 -20.93
CA VAL A 169 5.76 -13.37 -19.84
C VAL A 169 6.13 -14.02 -18.50
N SER A 170 5.57 -15.19 -18.19
CA SER A 170 5.90 -15.92 -16.96
C SER A 170 7.39 -16.22 -16.84
N LYS A 171 8.05 -16.62 -17.93
CA LYS A 171 9.50 -16.84 -17.96
C LYS A 171 10.29 -15.57 -17.71
N SER A 172 9.89 -14.45 -18.33
CA SER A 172 10.51 -13.14 -18.17
C SER A 172 10.39 -12.66 -16.72
N VAL A 173 9.19 -12.71 -16.15
CA VAL A 173 8.90 -12.34 -14.77
C VAL A 173 9.63 -13.25 -13.78
N SER A 174 9.70 -14.57 -14.03
CA SER A 174 10.52 -15.46 -13.20
C SER A 174 12.01 -15.06 -13.19
N GLY A 175 12.49 -14.46 -14.28
CA GLY A 175 13.83 -13.88 -14.36
C GLY A 175 14.01 -12.62 -13.51
N TRP A 176 12.93 -11.90 -13.21
CA TRP A 176 12.94 -10.71 -12.32
C TRP A 176 13.01 -11.07 -10.84
N ASN A 177 12.66 -12.30 -10.46
CA ASN A 177 12.70 -12.77 -9.06
C ASN A 177 14.15 -12.93 -8.57
N LYS A 178 14.87 -11.84 -8.63
CA LYS A 178 16.27 -11.69 -8.24
C LYS A 178 16.52 -10.26 -7.80
N GLU A 179 17.53 -10.08 -6.96
CA GLU A 179 17.96 -8.75 -6.53
C GLU A 179 16.79 -7.93 -5.93
N GLU A 180 16.55 -6.73 -6.42
CA GLU A 180 15.60 -5.78 -5.85
C GLU A 180 14.13 -6.22 -5.94
N LEU A 181 13.78 -7.06 -6.92
CA LEU A 181 12.40 -7.54 -7.12
C LEU A 181 12.17 -8.96 -6.58
N GLU A 182 13.17 -9.58 -5.95
CA GLU A 182 13.00 -10.92 -5.37
C GLU A 182 11.89 -10.93 -4.33
N GLY A 183 10.85 -11.75 -4.56
CA GLY A 183 9.77 -11.88 -3.60
C GLY A 183 8.52 -12.62 -4.09
N PRO A 184 7.60 -12.89 -3.15
CA PRO A 184 6.37 -13.66 -3.41
C PRO A 184 5.46 -13.05 -4.47
N MET A 185 5.44 -11.73 -4.61
CA MET A 185 4.61 -11.05 -5.59
C MET A 185 5.01 -11.44 -7.03
N ILE A 186 6.31 -11.46 -7.30
CA ILE A 186 6.88 -11.93 -8.58
C ILE A 186 6.66 -13.42 -8.79
N GLU A 187 6.84 -14.24 -7.74
CA GLU A 187 6.59 -15.68 -7.80
C GLU A 187 5.13 -16.00 -8.08
N ASN A 188 4.21 -15.27 -7.42
CA ASN A 188 2.77 -15.42 -7.61
C ASN A 188 2.37 -15.08 -9.05
N MET A 189 2.82 -13.93 -9.57
CA MET A 189 2.56 -13.52 -10.96
C MET A 189 3.05 -14.58 -11.94
N ALA A 190 4.29 -15.04 -11.82
CA ALA A 190 4.84 -16.07 -12.68
C ALA A 190 4.08 -17.40 -12.60
N THR A 191 3.53 -17.73 -11.42
CA THR A 191 2.75 -18.96 -11.20
C THR A 191 1.36 -18.85 -11.80
N VAL A 192 0.67 -17.72 -11.61
CA VAL A 192 -0.66 -17.44 -12.17
C VAL A 192 -0.63 -17.53 -13.70
N LEU A 193 0.38 -16.93 -14.33
CA LEU A 193 0.51 -16.89 -15.78
C LEU A 193 0.77 -18.28 -16.40
N ARG A 194 1.25 -19.25 -15.62
CA ARG A 194 1.50 -20.63 -16.09
C ARG A 194 0.36 -21.60 -15.79
N LYS A 195 -0.62 -21.20 -14.97
CA LYS A 195 -1.71 -22.10 -14.60
C LYS A 195 -2.59 -22.37 -15.82
N LYS A 196 -2.52 -23.63 -16.28
CA LYS A 196 -3.42 -24.13 -17.33
C LYS A 196 -4.77 -24.51 -16.76
N GLU A 197 -5.77 -24.49 -17.61
CA GLU A 197 -7.08 -25.06 -17.34
C GLU A 197 -6.96 -26.54 -17.06
N ASP A 198 -7.88 -27.06 -16.28
CA ASP A 198 -7.89 -28.48 -15.95
C ASP A 198 -8.53 -29.33 -17.08
N ASP A 199 -9.40 -28.71 -17.90
CA ASP A 199 -10.22 -29.37 -18.93
C ASP A 199 -9.84 -29.00 -20.38
N ASP A 200 -8.94 -28.03 -20.62
CA ASP A 200 -8.47 -27.60 -21.93
C ASP A 200 -7.01 -27.13 -21.94
N ASP A 201 -6.44 -26.88 -23.13
CA ASP A 201 -5.05 -26.42 -23.30
C ASP A 201 -4.84 -24.91 -23.02
N GLY A 202 -5.90 -24.17 -22.68
CA GLY A 202 -5.85 -22.73 -22.39
C GLY A 202 -5.25 -22.39 -21.03
N PHE A 203 -5.07 -21.11 -20.76
CA PHE A 203 -4.62 -20.61 -19.45
C PHE A 203 -5.82 -20.05 -18.67
N VAL A 204 -5.80 -20.29 -17.35
CA VAL A 204 -6.85 -19.76 -16.45
C VAL A 204 -6.95 -18.25 -16.56
N ILE A 205 -5.81 -17.55 -16.65
CA ILE A 205 -5.75 -16.09 -16.74
C ILE A 205 -6.53 -15.52 -17.94
N ASP A 206 -6.60 -16.24 -19.05
CA ASP A 206 -7.34 -15.81 -20.26
C ASP A 206 -8.88 -15.81 -20.06
N LYS A 207 -9.34 -16.46 -19.00
CA LYS A 207 -10.78 -16.57 -18.65
C LYS A 207 -11.14 -15.77 -17.39
N VAL A 208 -10.19 -15.14 -16.75
CA VAL A 208 -10.44 -14.28 -15.58
C VAL A 208 -11.04 -12.96 -16.06
N CYS A 209 -12.16 -12.55 -15.45
CA CYS A 209 -12.76 -11.25 -15.70
C CYS A 209 -11.89 -10.15 -15.09
N ASP A 210 -11.69 -9.07 -15.83
CA ASP A 210 -10.88 -7.92 -15.42
C ASP A 210 -11.63 -6.92 -14.50
N ASN A 211 -12.63 -7.40 -13.79
CA ASN A 211 -13.40 -6.63 -12.82
C ASN A 211 -12.75 -6.72 -11.43
N GLU A 212 -11.92 -5.77 -11.11
CA GLU A 212 -11.22 -5.69 -9.82
C GLU A 212 -12.11 -5.09 -8.74
N HIS A 213 -11.98 -5.58 -7.51
CA HIS A 213 -12.68 -5.00 -6.37
C HIS A 213 -11.96 -3.72 -5.88
N VAL A 214 -12.75 -2.66 -5.71
CA VAL A 214 -12.26 -1.40 -5.14
C VAL A 214 -11.81 -1.62 -3.69
N LEU A 215 -10.67 -1.04 -3.33
CA LEU A 215 -10.17 -1.04 -1.96
C LEU A 215 -11.18 -0.34 -1.03
N GLU A 216 -11.69 -1.05 -0.03
CA GLU A 216 -12.73 -0.53 0.88
C GLU A 216 -12.28 0.73 1.64
N GLU A 217 -10.98 0.84 1.96
CA GLU A 217 -10.42 1.98 2.65
C GLU A 217 -10.00 3.14 1.73
N ALA A 218 -10.24 3.06 0.42
CA ALA A 218 -9.82 4.08 -0.55
C ALA A 218 -10.25 5.51 -0.15
N ASN A 219 -11.48 5.67 0.30
CA ASN A 219 -11.99 6.98 0.73
C ASN A 219 -11.25 7.53 1.94
N ALA A 220 -10.93 6.69 2.92
CA ALA A 220 -10.16 7.07 4.10
C ALA A 220 -8.72 7.43 3.71
N LEU A 221 -8.08 6.60 2.88
CA LEU A 221 -6.73 6.84 2.36
C LEU A 221 -6.63 8.19 1.63
N PHE A 222 -7.57 8.50 0.72
CA PHE A 222 -7.56 9.76 -0.01
C PHE A 222 -7.84 10.97 0.87
N ARG A 223 -8.74 10.85 1.85
CA ARG A 223 -9.00 11.92 2.82
C ARG A 223 -7.75 12.20 3.64
N GLU A 224 -7.16 11.18 4.23
CA GLU A 224 -5.95 11.27 5.04
C GLU A 224 -4.78 11.88 4.26
N SER A 225 -4.60 11.51 2.99
CA SER A 225 -3.56 12.09 2.15
C SER A 225 -3.79 13.57 1.84
N ASN A 226 -5.04 13.97 1.57
CA ASN A 226 -5.41 15.36 1.31
C ASN A 226 -5.28 16.24 2.56
N ASP A 227 -5.76 15.77 3.70
CA ASP A 227 -5.73 16.52 4.97
C ASP A 227 -4.28 16.83 5.37
N ARG A 228 -3.34 15.91 5.09
CA ARG A 228 -1.91 16.08 5.33
C ARG A 228 -1.14 16.68 4.16
N ARG A 229 -1.81 16.97 3.04
CA ARG A 229 -1.18 17.51 1.82
C ARG A 229 -0.03 16.62 1.31
N MET A 230 -0.24 15.28 1.36
CA MET A 230 0.78 14.31 0.96
C MET A 230 0.65 13.96 -0.52
N ASN A 231 1.79 13.86 -1.20
CA ASN A 231 1.84 13.34 -2.55
C ASN A 231 1.86 11.81 -2.52
N VAL A 232 0.72 11.20 -2.79
CA VAL A 232 0.52 9.76 -2.91
C VAL A 232 0.07 9.36 -4.32
N SER A 233 0.62 10.02 -5.35
CA SER A 233 0.16 9.90 -6.74
C SER A 233 0.22 8.48 -7.28
N SER A 234 1.25 7.71 -6.98
CA SER A 234 1.38 6.31 -7.40
C SER A 234 0.31 5.43 -6.76
N ILE A 235 0.13 5.58 -5.44
CA ILE A 235 -0.89 4.86 -4.66
C ILE A 235 -2.30 5.24 -5.14
N SER A 236 -2.55 6.54 -5.33
CA SER A 236 -3.85 7.02 -5.81
C SER A 236 -4.21 6.47 -7.18
N MET A 237 -3.24 6.34 -8.09
CA MET A 237 -3.48 5.78 -9.42
C MET A 237 -3.75 4.28 -9.35
N GLY A 238 -3.02 3.52 -8.53
CA GLY A 238 -3.29 2.10 -8.31
C GLY A 238 -4.71 1.85 -7.83
N VAL A 239 -5.12 2.56 -6.78
CA VAL A 239 -6.48 2.44 -6.22
C VAL A 239 -7.56 2.91 -7.19
N SER A 240 -7.34 4.04 -7.89
CA SER A 240 -8.36 4.61 -8.80
C SER A 240 -8.61 3.76 -10.03
N LYS A 241 -7.66 2.92 -10.43
CA LYS A 241 -7.81 2.06 -11.61
C LYS A 241 -8.90 1.01 -11.42
N ALA A 242 -9.12 0.54 -10.20
CA ALA A 242 -10.21 -0.38 -9.89
C ALA A 242 -11.59 0.20 -10.29
N TYR A 243 -11.80 1.52 -10.13
CA TYR A 243 -13.04 2.17 -10.57
C TYR A 243 -13.26 2.09 -12.10
N VAL A 244 -12.17 2.17 -12.87
CA VAL A 244 -12.25 2.02 -14.34
C VAL A 244 -12.47 0.55 -14.70
N SER A 245 -11.86 -0.37 -13.95
CA SER A 245 -12.02 -1.82 -14.11
C SER A 245 -13.50 -2.24 -13.96
N GLU A 246 -14.22 -1.71 -12.97
CA GLU A 246 -15.66 -1.98 -12.78
C GLU A 246 -16.55 -1.53 -13.95
N CYS A 247 -16.12 -0.53 -14.74
CA CYS A 247 -16.88 0.04 -15.84
C CYS A 247 -16.73 -0.72 -17.18
N MET A 248 -16.75 -2.05 -17.16
CA MET A 248 -16.47 -2.91 -18.32
C MET A 248 -17.31 -2.58 -19.57
N GLU A 249 -18.64 -2.43 -19.43
CA GLU A 249 -19.51 -2.11 -20.57
C GLU A 249 -19.17 -0.77 -21.25
N ASN A 250 -18.78 0.23 -20.45
CA ASN A 250 -18.38 1.54 -20.98
C ASN A 250 -17.04 1.46 -21.71
N ARG A 251 -16.08 0.67 -21.18
CA ARG A 251 -14.79 0.43 -21.84
C ARG A 251 -14.97 -0.28 -23.16
N GLN A 252 -15.82 -1.30 -23.24
CA GLN A 252 -16.15 -2.01 -24.49
C GLN A 252 -16.72 -1.08 -25.55
N LYS A 253 -17.75 -0.29 -25.21
CA LYS A 253 -18.34 0.68 -26.14
C LYS A 253 -17.33 1.74 -26.62
N LEU A 254 -16.46 2.20 -25.73
CA LEU A 254 -15.44 3.18 -26.07
C LEU A 254 -14.41 2.60 -27.04
N SER A 255 -13.97 1.35 -26.81
CA SER A 255 -13.01 0.66 -27.69
C SER A 255 -13.52 0.41 -29.11
N GLU A 256 -14.84 0.26 -29.28
CA GLU A 256 -15.47 0.16 -30.59
C GLU A 256 -15.41 1.50 -31.37
N THR A 257 -15.49 2.62 -30.64
CA THR A 257 -15.60 3.96 -31.21
C THR A 257 -14.24 4.63 -31.41
N VAL A 258 -13.34 4.54 -30.40
CA VAL A 258 -12.01 5.14 -30.43
C VAL A 258 -10.99 4.02 -30.60
N LYS A 259 -10.32 4.02 -31.75
CA LYS A 259 -9.31 3.01 -32.06
C LYS A 259 -7.95 3.35 -31.41
N GLU A 260 -7.26 2.28 -31.03
CA GLU A 260 -5.88 2.41 -30.53
C GLU A 260 -4.93 3.04 -31.55
N PRO A 261 -3.88 3.72 -31.08
CA PRO A 261 -2.83 4.23 -31.95
C PRO A 261 -2.20 3.12 -32.80
N SER A 262 -1.88 3.42 -34.04
CA SER A 262 -1.12 2.49 -34.88
C SER A 262 0.34 2.47 -34.45
N PHE A 263 0.78 1.37 -33.86
CA PHE A 263 2.16 1.20 -33.41
C PHE A 263 2.77 -0.11 -33.96
N SER A 264 4.05 -0.06 -34.34
CA SER A 264 4.75 -1.21 -34.94
C SER A 264 5.61 -1.94 -33.92
N TRP A 265 5.02 -2.94 -33.26
CA TRP A 265 5.67 -3.79 -32.24
C TRP A 265 6.83 -4.62 -32.78
N GLN A 266 6.82 -4.97 -34.09
CA GLN A 266 7.82 -5.83 -34.73
C GLN A 266 9.25 -5.28 -34.70
N LYS A 267 9.42 -3.99 -34.46
CA LYS A 267 10.73 -3.31 -34.46
C LYS A 267 11.35 -3.19 -33.07
N LEU A 268 10.63 -3.64 -32.03
CA LEU A 268 11.12 -3.57 -30.66
C LEU A 268 12.13 -4.68 -30.36
N ASP A 269 13.16 -4.32 -29.62
CA ASP A 269 14.03 -5.29 -28.98
C ASP A 269 13.33 -5.84 -27.75
N HIS A 270 12.83 -7.06 -27.83
CA HIS A 270 12.09 -7.73 -26.77
C HIS A 270 12.94 -7.96 -25.52
N VAL A 271 14.24 -8.20 -25.65
CA VAL A 271 15.16 -8.40 -24.52
C VAL A 271 15.31 -7.08 -23.76
N GLN A 272 15.52 -6.00 -24.51
CA GLN A 272 15.63 -4.66 -23.93
C GLN A 272 14.31 -4.23 -23.27
N LEU A 273 13.15 -4.53 -23.88
CA LEU A 273 11.83 -4.21 -23.32
C LEU A 273 11.63 -4.90 -21.96
N VAL A 274 11.94 -6.18 -21.86
CA VAL A 274 11.81 -6.94 -20.59
C VAL A 274 12.70 -6.33 -19.51
N GLU A 275 13.93 -5.96 -19.82
CA GLU A 275 14.83 -5.31 -18.88
C GLU A 275 14.38 -3.88 -18.50
N ASP A 276 13.87 -3.12 -19.46
CA ASP A 276 13.35 -1.78 -19.22
C ASP A 276 12.12 -1.82 -18.30
N LEU A 277 11.22 -2.78 -18.51
CA LEU A 277 10.06 -2.99 -17.63
C LEU A 277 10.48 -3.39 -16.22
N ARG A 278 11.43 -4.31 -16.07
CA ARG A 278 11.99 -4.68 -14.76
C ARG A 278 12.47 -3.43 -14.00
N ASN A 279 13.26 -2.60 -14.65
CA ASN A 279 13.79 -1.37 -14.06
C ASN A 279 12.69 -0.34 -13.77
N ALA A 280 11.67 -0.22 -14.63
CA ALA A 280 10.53 0.68 -14.41
C ALA A 280 9.68 0.26 -13.21
N VAL A 281 9.40 -1.05 -13.08
CA VAL A 281 8.70 -1.63 -11.92
C VAL A 281 9.49 -1.38 -10.64
N THR A 282 10.80 -1.65 -10.63
CA THR A 282 11.67 -1.36 -9.48
C THR A 282 11.53 0.11 -9.03
N CYS A 283 11.65 1.05 -9.98
CA CYS A 283 11.51 2.47 -9.65
C CYS A 283 10.09 2.84 -9.15
N SER A 284 9.06 2.25 -9.75
CA SER A 284 7.67 2.48 -9.33
C SER A 284 7.41 1.99 -7.92
N ILE A 285 7.90 0.81 -7.56
CA ILE A 285 7.79 0.24 -6.20
C ILE A 285 8.55 1.11 -5.19
N ILE A 286 9.78 1.57 -5.51
CA ILE A 286 10.49 2.52 -4.63
C ILE A 286 9.63 3.76 -4.36
N MET A 287 9.04 4.33 -5.40
CA MET A 287 8.24 5.55 -5.25
C MET A 287 6.97 5.32 -4.43
N SER A 288 6.20 4.24 -4.68
CA SER A 288 5.00 3.92 -3.89
C SER A 288 5.32 3.63 -2.43
N THR A 289 6.40 2.90 -2.18
CA THR A 289 6.88 2.62 -0.81
C THR A 289 7.25 3.92 -0.07
N ILE A 290 8.03 4.79 -0.69
CA ILE A 290 8.41 6.07 -0.07
C ILE A 290 7.18 6.95 0.18
N GLN A 291 6.23 7.02 -0.75
CA GLN A 291 4.97 7.75 -0.56
C GLN A 291 4.19 7.21 0.64
N ALA A 292 4.07 5.87 0.76
CA ALA A 292 3.38 5.22 1.87
C ALA A 292 4.03 5.55 3.22
N PHE A 293 5.34 5.36 3.34
CA PHE A 293 6.03 5.59 4.61
C PHE A 293 6.16 7.08 4.97
N THR A 294 6.23 7.98 3.99
CA THR A 294 6.12 9.41 4.24
C THR A 294 4.74 9.78 4.81
N MET A 295 3.67 9.17 4.30
CA MET A 295 2.31 9.37 4.82
C MET A 295 2.16 8.80 6.24
N ILE A 296 2.68 7.60 6.51
CA ILE A 296 2.68 7.00 7.84
C ILE A 296 3.43 7.90 8.84
N GLN A 297 4.59 8.41 8.47
CA GLN A 297 5.39 9.28 9.33
C GLN A 297 4.69 10.62 9.61
N ALA A 298 4.06 11.22 8.61
CA ALA A 298 3.28 12.44 8.79
C ALA A 298 2.11 12.22 9.77
N ALA A 299 1.35 11.14 9.59
CA ALA A 299 0.27 10.78 10.51
C ALA A 299 0.79 10.47 11.93
N SER A 300 1.93 9.77 12.03
CA SER A 300 2.56 9.48 13.30
C SER A 300 2.92 10.75 14.09
N ASN A 301 3.38 11.79 13.40
CA ASN A 301 3.68 13.08 14.01
C ASN A 301 2.39 13.81 14.43
N ASP A 302 1.38 13.86 13.55
CA ASP A 302 0.12 14.59 13.81
C ASP A 302 -0.69 13.96 14.95
N TYR A 303 -0.70 12.63 15.02
CA TYR A 303 -1.43 11.88 16.04
C TYR A 303 -0.57 11.49 17.27
N GLU A 304 0.69 11.88 17.30
CA GLU A 304 1.64 11.57 18.39
C GLU A 304 1.80 10.06 18.67
N TRP A 305 1.78 9.23 17.61
CA TRP A 305 1.86 7.77 17.75
C TRP A 305 3.26 7.22 17.96
N SER A 306 4.30 7.97 17.58
CA SER A 306 5.71 7.55 17.68
C SER A 306 6.03 6.24 16.91
N ILE A 307 5.48 6.09 15.69
CA ILE A 307 5.68 4.91 14.85
C ILE A 307 7.15 4.80 14.43
N ASN A 308 7.76 3.64 14.67
CA ASN A 308 9.03 3.28 14.08
C ASN A 308 8.82 2.64 12.71
N CYS A 309 8.99 3.42 11.64
CA CYS A 309 8.75 2.97 10.26
C CYS A 309 9.71 1.84 9.83
N SER A 310 10.96 1.82 10.29
CA SER A 310 11.91 0.75 9.93
C SER A 310 11.49 -0.59 10.54
N GLU A 311 10.96 -0.59 11.78
CA GLU A 311 10.41 -1.79 12.41
C GLU A 311 9.15 -2.29 11.70
N VAL A 312 8.30 -1.38 11.21
CA VAL A 312 7.13 -1.75 10.39
C VAL A 312 7.60 -2.46 9.12
N ILE A 313 8.57 -1.89 8.39
CA ILE A 313 9.13 -2.53 7.18
C ILE A 313 9.77 -3.88 7.52
N ARG A 314 10.52 -3.98 8.62
CA ARG A 314 11.12 -5.24 9.06
C ARG A 314 10.07 -6.35 9.16
N VAL A 315 8.93 -6.07 9.78
CA VAL A 315 7.84 -7.06 9.90
C VAL A 315 7.21 -7.38 8.55
N ILE A 316 7.06 -6.39 7.65
CA ILE A 316 6.54 -6.60 6.30
C ILE A 316 7.47 -7.50 5.49
N VAL A 317 8.77 -7.19 5.46
CA VAL A 317 9.78 -7.97 4.73
C VAL A 317 9.90 -9.40 5.27
N ALA A 318 9.79 -9.56 6.58
CA ALA A 318 9.80 -10.87 7.23
C ALA A 318 8.49 -11.65 7.01
N SER A 319 7.39 -10.96 6.67
CA SER A 319 6.14 -11.58 6.23
C SER A 319 6.23 -11.97 4.75
N SER A 320 5.38 -12.90 4.32
CA SER A 320 5.38 -13.34 2.92
C SER A 320 4.64 -12.42 1.96
N ILE A 321 3.87 -11.45 2.45
CA ILE A 321 3.05 -10.59 1.59
C ILE A 321 3.90 -9.46 0.97
N GLY A 322 4.83 -8.89 1.74
CA GLY A 322 5.58 -7.70 1.33
C GLY A 322 7.06 -7.92 1.06
N ARG A 323 7.55 -9.16 1.04
CA ARG A 323 8.98 -9.41 0.84
C ARG A 323 9.42 -8.99 -0.56
N CYS A 324 10.22 -7.94 -0.62
CA CYS A 324 10.83 -7.44 -1.84
C CYS A 324 12.17 -6.78 -1.48
N GLY A 325 13.21 -6.99 -2.29
CA GLY A 325 14.53 -6.38 -2.07
C GLY A 325 14.49 -4.85 -2.04
N VAL A 326 13.56 -4.22 -2.77
CA VAL A 326 13.31 -2.78 -2.71
C VAL A 326 12.96 -2.31 -1.30
N LEU A 327 12.17 -3.08 -0.55
CA LEU A 327 11.77 -2.71 0.81
C LEU A 327 12.96 -2.69 1.78
N GLU A 328 13.94 -3.59 1.60
CA GLU A 328 15.18 -3.53 2.38
C GLU A 328 15.96 -2.23 2.13
N THR A 329 16.07 -1.80 0.88
CA THR A 329 16.72 -0.54 0.54
C THR A 329 16.01 0.65 1.19
N VAL A 330 14.67 0.70 1.14
CA VAL A 330 13.90 1.80 1.77
C VAL A 330 13.97 1.71 3.30
N LYS A 331 13.96 0.52 3.90
CA LYS A 331 14.16 0.31 5.33
C LYS A 331 15.50 0.92 5.79
N ASN A 332 16.58 0.57 5.10
CA ASN A 332 17.92 1.09 5.40
C ASN A 332 17.99 2.62 5.29
N ALA A 333 17.28 3.21 4.32
CA ALA A 333 17.17 4.65 4.18
C ALA A 333 16.43 5.31 5.37
N LEU A 334 15.36 4.69 5.85
CA LEU A 334 14.59 5.18 7.00
C LEU A 334 15.34 5.03 8.34
N GLU A 335 16.21 4.03 8.46
CA GLU A 335 17.06 3.86 9.66
C GLU A 335 18.12 4.95 9.83
N LYS A 336 18.55 5.57 8.72
CA LYS A 336 19.60 6.61 8.73
C LYS A 336 19.10 8.00 9.18
N GLU A 337 17.90 8.10 9.74
CA GLU A 337 17.28 9.37 10.16
C GLU A 337 17.23 10.45 9.04
N SER A 338 17.26 10.03 7.78
CA SER A 338 17.09 10.97 6.68
C SER A 338 15.66 11.52 6.69
N VAL A 339 15.53 12.82 6.59
CA VAL A 339 14.24 13.53 6.59
C VAL A 339 13.30 13.03 5.45
N ASN A 340 13.89 12.45 4.41
CA ASN A 340 13.16 11.89 3.27
C ASN A 340 14.00 10.76 2.66
N ALA A 341 13.44 9.56 2.58
CA ALA A 341 14.11 8.39 2.00
C ALA A 341 14.54 8.60 0.52
N LEU A 342 13.90 9.50 -0.23
CA LEU A 342 14.37 9.91 -1.57
C LEU A 342 15.73 10.63 -1.56
N MET A 343 16.22 11.09 -0.41
CA MET A 343 17.54 11.74 -0.28
C MET A 343 18.63 10.76 0.15
N ASP A 344 18.28 9.51 0.40
CA ASP A 344 19.26 8.47 0.70
C ASP A 344 20.13 8.17 -0.53
N GLU A 345 21.43 7.99 -0.31
CA GLU A 345 22.42 7.82 -1.37
C GLU A 345 22.14 6.55 -2.20
N GLU A 346 21.84 5.42 -1.54
CA GLU A 346 21.56 4.15 -2.20
C GLU A 346 20.28 4.21 -3.03
N VAL A 347 19.21 4.81 -2.50
CA VAL A 347 17.95 5.04 -3.22
C VAL A 347 18.20 5.93 -4.45
N CYS A 348 18.95 7.03 -4.28
CA CYS A 348 19.30 7.93 -5.36
C CYS A 348 20.09 7.23 -6.47
N GLU A 349 21.07 6.39 -6.13
CA GLU A 349 21.89 5.64 -7.08
C GLU A 349 21.04 4.66 -7.90
N ILE A 350 20.14 3.91 -7.25
CA ILE A 350 19.23 2.98 -7.94
C ILE A 350 18.34 3.73 -8.94
N LEU A 351 17.69 4.80 -8.49
CA LEU A 351 16.83 5.62 -9.35
C LEU A 351 17.62 6.25 -10.50
N GLN A 352 18.81 6.79 -10.22
CA GLN A 352 19.69 7.39 -11.23
C GLN A 352 20.10 6.36 -12.30
N LYS A 353 20.45 5.15 -11.91
CA LYS A 353 20.86 4.08 -12.81
C LYS A 353 19.72 3.58 -13.68
N LYS A 354 18.51 3.49 -13.11
CA LYS A 354 17.35 2.84 -13.75
C LYS A 354 16.42 3.83 -14.48
N GLN A 355 16.49 5.15 -14.22
CA GLN A 355 15.54 6.13 -14.75
C GLN A 355 15.42 6.16 -16.29
N MET A 356 16.48 5.84 -17.04
CA MET A 356 16.40 5.87 -18.51
C MET A 356 15.56 4.71 -19.06
N SER A 357 15.65 3.53 -18.46
CA SER A 357 14.75 2.41 -18.74
C SER A 357 13.30 2.78 -18.45
N TRP A 358 13.07 3.35 -17.28
CA TRP A 358 11.74 3.83 -16.86
C TRP A 358 11.14 4.83 -17.84
N ARG A 359 11.93 5.81 -18.31
CA ARG A 359 11.48 6.80 -19.31
C ARG A 359 11.17 6.16 -20.66
N ARG A 360 11.93 5.17 -21.10
CA ARG A 360 11.64 4.44 -22.35
C ARG A 360 10.31 3.70 -22.24
N VAL A 361 10.03 3.05 -21.12
CA VAL A 361 8.74 2.38 -20.86
C VAL A 361 7.58 3.37 -20.90
N VAL A 362 7.66 4.48 -20.15
CA VAL A 362 6.60 5.50 -20.13
C VAL A 362 6.44 6.14 -21.51
N GLY A 363 7.54 6.46 -22.21
CA GLY A 363 7.47 6.97 -23.58
C GLY A 363 6.81 5.98 -24.54
N LEU A 364 7.14 4.69 -24.43
CA LEU A 364 6.53 3.63 -25.20
C LEU A 364 5.03 3.50 -24.92
N SER A 365 4.62 3.53 -23.66
CA SER A 365 3.20 3.43 -23.28
C SER A 365 2.36 4.53 -23.91
N VAL A 366 2.86 5.77 -23.88
CA VAL A 366 2.17 6.93 -24.47
C VAL A 366 2.01 6.80 -25.98
N ILE A 367 3.06 6.41 -26.72
CA ILE A 367 3.00 6.33 -28.18
C ILE A 367 2.28 5.09 -28.69
N SER A 368 2.26 4.01 -27.92
CA SER A 368 1.56 2.75 -28.29
C SER A 368 0.10 2.72 -27.82
N GLY A 369 -0.30 3.59 -26.90
CA GLY A 369 -1.65 3.59 -26.31
C GLY A 369 -1.84 2.57 -25.20
N VAL A 370 -0.78 1.88 -24.74
CA VAL A 370 -0.85 0.97 -23.59
C VAL A 370 -0.91 1.78 -22.30
N SER A 371 -1.97 1.59 -21.52
CA SER A 371 -2.18 2.34 -20.28
C SER A 371 -1.24 1.86 -19.18
N MET A 372 -0.44 2.78 -18.62
CA MET A 372 0.49 2.51 -17.50
C MET A 372 0.43 3.66 -16.48
N PRO A 373 -0.71 3.88 -15.82
CA PRO A 373 -0.91 5.06 -14.97
C PRO A 373 -0.05 5.06 -13.72
N VAL A 374 0.19 3.93 -13.06
CA VAL A 374 1.02 3.87 -11.83
C VAL A 374 2.48 4.13 -12.17
N ILE A 375 3.04 3.42 -13.15
CA ILE A 375 4.43 3.60 -13.58
C ILE A 375 4.67 5.03 -14.10
N SER A 376 3.70 5.60 -14.81
CA SER A 376 3.78 6.97 -15.34
C SER A 376 3.66 8.04 -14.24
N SER A 377 2.74 7.87 -13.29
CA SER A 377 2.57 8.83 -12.19
C SER A 377 3.75 8.79 -11.23
N SER A 378 4.34 7.61 -11.00
CA SER A 378 5.57 7.45 -10.22
C SER A 378 6.72 8.24 -10.84
N LEU A 379 6.93 8.13 -12.17
CA LEU A 379 7.96 8.90 -12.87
C LEU A 379 7.69 10.41 -12.81
N SER A 380 6.44 10.83 -13.00
CA SER A 380 6.06 12.23 -12.89
C SER A 380 6.31 12.79 -11.51
N SER A 381 5.98 12.02 -10.46
CA SER A 381 6.25 12.39 -9.08
C SER A 381 7.74 12.53 -8.78
N PHE A 382 8.55 11.58 -9.25
CA PHE A 382 10.01 11.65 -9.16
C PHE A 382 10.57 12.88 -9.86
N ASP A 383 10.15 13.14 -11.10
CA ASP A 383 10.62 14.29 -11.88
C ASP A 383 10.24 15.64 -11.25
N TYR A 384 9.05 15.70 -10.64
CA TYR A 384 8.59 16.88 -9.93
C TYR A 384 9.39 17.12 -8.65
N GLY A 385 9.59 16.06 -7.85
CA GLY A 385 10.27 16.12 -6.55
C GLY A 385 11.76 16.52 -6.64
N ARG A 386 12.42 16.19 -7.75
CA ARG A 386 13.85 16.52 -7.96
C ARG A 386 14.13 17.86 -8.64
N ARG A 387 13.09 18.64 -8.99
CA ARG A 387 13.28 19.94 -9.66
C ARG A 387 13.49 21.06 -8.65
N GLU A 388 14.56 21.81 -8.83
CA GLU A 388 14.83 23.02 -8.05
C GLU A 388 13.77 24.11 -8.27
N LYS A 389 13.30 24.26 -9.52
CA LYS A 389 12.28 25.25 -9.90
C LYS A 389 11.12 24.56 -10.61
N LEU A 390 9.92 24.82 -10.12
CA LEU A 390 8.69 24.30 -10.68
C LEU A 390 7.94 25.40 -11.46
N PRO A 391 7.19 25.03 -12.53
CA PRO A 391 6.40 25.98 -13.31
C PRO A 391 5.17 26.51 -12.55
N GLN A 392 4.94 26.10 -11.30
CA GLN A 392 3.88 26.60 -10.43
C GLN A 392 3.98 28.09 -10.13
N ASN A 393 5.16 28.69 -10.32
CA ASN A 393 5.30 30.14 -10.26
C ASN A 393 4.33 30.89 -11.21
N LEU A 394 3.98 30.28 -12.36
CA LEU A 394 2.95 30.82 -13.26
C LEU A 394 1.57 30.83 -12.60
N ILE A 395 1.18 29.73 -11.94
CA ILE A 395 -0.13 29.62 -11.24
C ILE A 395 -0.20 30.65 -10.11
N VAL A 396 0.87 30.72 -9.31
CA VAL A 396 0.97 31.70 -8.21
C VAL A 396 0.84 33.14 -8.72
N ALA A 397 1.53 33.47 -9.80
CA ALA A 397 1.44 34.79 -10.45
C ALA A 397 0.03 35.08 -11.02
N GLN A 398 -0.63 34.05 -11.60
CA GLN A 398 -2.01 34.18 -12.09
C GLN A 398 -3.00 34.44 -10.95
N HIS A 399 -2.87 33.76 -9.80
CA HIS A 399 -3.71 34.03 -8.63
C HIS A 399 -3.51 35.44 -8.11
N ASP A 400 -2.29 35.96 -8.08
CA ASP A 400 -2.05 37.37 -7.74
C ASP A 400 -2.66 38.33 -8.75
N TYR A 401 -2.62 38.00 -10.05
CA TYR A 401 -3.26 38.79 -11.11
C TYR A 401 -4.78 38.84 -10.98
N TYR A 402 -5.44 37.70 -10.71
CA TYR A 402 -6.92 37.63 -10.64
C TYR A 402 -7.50 38.01 -9.30
N GLU A 403 -6.81 37.67 -8.21
CA GLU A 403 -7.37 37.69 -6.85
C GLU A 403 -6.55 38.51 -5.86
N SER A 404 -5.43 39.10 -6.31
CA SER A 404 -4.46 39.76 -5.42
C SER A 404 -4.00 38.89 -4.26
N SER A 405 -3.78 37.60 -4.55
CA SER A 405 -3.49 36.57 -3.52
C SER A 405 -2.12 36.70 -2.88
N LEU A 406 -1.30 37.66 -3.32
CA LEU A 406 0.07 37.88 -2.88
C LEU A 406 0.98 36.69 -3.20
N PHE A 407 2.29 36.91 -3.28
CA PHE A 407 3.29 35.86 -3.51
C PHE A 407 4.62 36.19 -2.83
N GLU A 408 5.40 35.16 -2.52
CA GLU A 408 6.79 35.32 -2.08
C GLU A 408 7.73 35.43 -3.29
N ARG A 409 8.75 36.25 -3.16
CA ARG A 409 9.79 36.42 -4.19
C ARG A 409 11.02 35.61 -3.81
N ILE A 410 11.67 34.99 -4.82
CA ILE A 410 12.91 34.21 -4.62
C ILE A 410 14.14 35.05 -4.31
N ASP A 411 14.09 36.34 -4.63
CA ASP A 411 15.15 37.34 -4.40
C ASP A 411 14.96 38.17 -3.11
N MET A 412 13.99 37.79 -2.29
CA MET A 412 13.64 38.45 -1.02
C MET A 412 13.59 37.44 0.12
N PRO A 413 13.68 37.88 1.39
CA PRO A 413 13.55 36.99 2.53
C PRO A 413 12.23 36.21 2.54
N ARG A 414 12.27 34.95 2.98
CA ARG A 414 11.09 34.10 3.15
C ARG A 414 10.08 34.70 4.14
N GLY A 415 8.81 34.46 3.91
CA GLY A 415 7.70 34.97 4.72
C GLY A 415 7.26 36.40 4.37
N MET A 416 7.90 37.05 3.42
CA MET A 416 7.49 38.38 2.93
C MET A 416 6.59 38.22 1.70
N SER A 417 5.38 38.77 1.79
CA SER A 417 4.41 38.70 0.71
C SER A 417 4.41 39.97 -0.15
N TYR A 418 4.26 39.80 -1.44
CA TYR A 418 4.29 40.85 -2.46
C TYR A 418 3.04 40.78 -3.35
N HIS A 419 2.63 41.91 -3.88
CA HIS A 419 1.66 42.06 -4.94
C HIS A 419 2.28 42.82 -6.11
N CYS A 420 1.99 42.41 -7.34
CA CYS A 420 2.48 43.07 -8.54
C CYS A 420 1.33 43.83 -9.26
N ARG A 421 1.61 45.06 -9.72
CA ARG A 421 0.75 45.71 -10.69
C ARG A 421 1.02 45.12 -12.09
N TRP A 422 0.25 44.10 -12.43
CA TRP A 422 0.44 43.30 -13.64
C TRP A 422 0.09 44.04 -14.94
N THR A 423 -0.80 45.03 -14.86
CA THR A 423 -1.21 45.87 -15.98
C THR A 423 -0.90 47.33 -15.70
N LYS A 424 -0.40 48.06 -16.70
CA LYS A 424 -0.10 49.48 -16.58
C LYS A 424 -1.31 50.36 -16.82
N ASP A 425 -2.47 49.83 -17.04
CA ASP A 425 -3.64 50.58 -17.49
C ASP A 425 -4.70 50.68 -16.36
N HIS A 426 -4.72 51.78 -15.78
CA HIS A 426 -5.83 52.74 -15.66
C HIS A 426 -5.41 53.86 -14.69
N GLU A 427 -4.67 54.85 -15.26
CA GLU A 427 -4.79 56.22 -14.77
C GLU A 427 -6.11 56.84 -15.27
#